data_138d057288748036922babf24c70e503
#
_entry.id   138d057288748036922babf24c70e503
#
_cell.length_a   1.000
_cell.length_b   1.000
_cell.length_c   1.000
_cell.angle_alpha   90.00
_cell.angle_beta   90.00
_cell.angle_gamma   90.00
#
_symmetry.space_group_name_H-M   'P 1'
#
loop_
_entity.id
_entity.type
_entity.pdbx_description
1 polymer ?
#
loop_
_entity_poly.entity_id
_entity_poly.type
_entity_poly.pdbx_seq_one_letter_code
_entity_poly.pdbx_strand_id
1 'polypeptide(L)'
;MSPLLFNIADMLSIIIKRAKDVEQIGGIVPHLVEGGLSILQYADDTILFMEHDLEKARNMKLLLLAFEQDSGLKINFHKSELFCFGEALNDHEQYMRIFGCLTGDFPINYLGIPIHYRKLRNSNRRKVEEHIEKRLSSWKGKHLSIGGSLDTDQFSA
;
A
#
# COMPACT_ATOMS: atom_id res chain seq x y z
N MET A 1 -13.76 13.06 3.19
CA MET A 1 -13.06 12.41 4.31
C MET A 1 -13.03 13.37 5.49
N SER A 2 -13.34 12.89 6.69
CA SER A 2 -13.30 13.70 7.90
C SER A 2 -11.82 13.96 8.30
N PRO A 3 -11.47 15.20 8.74
CA PRO A 3 -10.12 15.50 9.24
C PRO A 3 -9.66 14.55 10.36
N LEU A 4 -10.61 14.03 11.14
CA LEU A 4 -10.34 13.07 12.22
C LEU A 4 -9.80 11.74 11.70
N LEU A 5 -10.36 11.20 10.60
CA LEU A 5 -9.89 9.96 9.96
C LEU A 5 -8.49 10.11 9.37
N PHE A 6 -8.17 11.29 8.86
CA PHE A 6 -6.83 11.58 8.35
C PHE A 6 -5.77 11.52 9.47
N ASN A 7 -6.06 12.13 10.62
CA ASN A 7 -5.16 12.10 11.79
C ASN A 7 -4.95 10.67 12.34
N ILE A 8 -5.96 9.81 12.29
CA ILE A 8 -5.85 8.43 12.77
C ILE A 8 -5.01 7.56 11.81
N ALA A 9 -5.16 7.78 10.50
CA ALA A 9 -4.32 7.11 9.49
C ALA A 9 -2.84 7.49 9.66
N ASP A 10 -2.54 8.77 9.89
CA ASP A 10 -1.20 9.26 10.17
C ASP A 10 -0.62 8.65 11.45
N MET A 11 -1.44 8.39 12.47
CA MET A 11 -1.02 7.79 13.73
C MET A 11 -0.40 6.39 13.53
N LEU A 12 -1.01 5.53 12.71
CA LEU A 12 -0.44 4.21 12.41
C LEU A 12 0.93 4.34 11.71
N SER A 13 1.05 5.24 10.75
CA SER A 13 2.32 5.51 10.06
C SER A 13 3.40 6.00 11.02
N ILE A 14 3.04 6.86 11.97
CA ILE A 14 3.98 7.38 13.00
C ILE A 14 4.44 6.27 13.94
N ILE A 15 3.52 5.41 14.40
CA ILE A 15 3.84 4.28 15.28
C ILE A 15 4.80 3.32 14.56
N ILE A 16 4.51 2.94 13.32
CA ILE A 16 5.36 2.05 12.51
C ILE A 16 6.74 2.68 12.27
N LYS A 17 6.80 3.98 11.95
CA LYS A 17 8.06 4.68 11.77
C LYS A 17 8.93 4.65 13.03
N ARG A 18 8.35 4.98 14.19
CA ARG A 18 9.06 4.95 15.48
C ARG A 18 9.57 3.54 15.82
N ALA A 19 8.77 2.51 15.58
CA ALA A 19 9.17 1.12 15.81
C ALA A 19 10.31 0.67 14.88
N LYS A 20 10.37 1.21 13.66
CA LYS A 20 11.53 1.03 12.75
C LYS A 20 12.78 1.72 13.26
N ASP A 21 12.66 2.96 13.73
CA ASP A 21 13.78 3.77 14.23
C ASP A 21 14.48 3.09 15.43
N VAL A 22 13.76 2.26 16.18
CA VAL A 22 14.29 1.45 17.30
C VAL A 22 14.46 -0.03 16.95
N GLU A 23 14.45 -0.37 15.66
CA GLU A 23 14.71 -1.73 15.10
C GLU A 23 13.75 -2.82 15.59
N GLN A 24 12.61 -2.48 16.18
CA GLN A 24 11.58 -3.45 16.58
C GLN A 24 10.87 -4.11 15.42
N ILE A 25 10.83 -3.43 14.28
CA ILE A 25 10.32 -3.94 13.00
C ILE A 25 11.26 -3.54 11.88
N GLY A 26 11.25 -4.29 10.77
CA GLY A 26 12.03 -3.99 9.57
C GLY A 26 11.13 -3.68 8.38
N GLY A 27 11.68 -2.96 7.41
CA GLY A 27 11.04 -2.72 6.13
C GLY A 27 11.72 -3.52 5.02
N ILE A 28 11.01 -3.70 3.91
CA ILE A 28 11.56 -4.34 2.71
C ILE A 28 12.28 -3.33 1.82
N VAL A 29 13.12 -3.81 0.90
CA VAL A 29 13.85 -3.04 -0.13
C VAL A 29 14.60 -1.80 0.38
N PRO A 30 15.47 -1.93 1.42
CA PRO A 30 16.17 -0.79 2.00
C PRO A 30 17.13 -0.11 1.01
N HIS A 31 17.51 -0.78 -0.07
CA HIS A 31 18.34 -0.24 -1.14
C HIS A 31 17.60 0.71 -2.09
N LEU A 32 16.26 0.71 -2.08
CA LEU A 32 15.42 1.59 -2.91
C LEU A 32 14.77 2.71 -2.09
N VAL A 33 14.46 2.44 -0.82
CA VAL A 33 13.80 3.37 0.09
C VAL A 33 14.63 3.46 1.35
N GLU A 34 15.06 4.64 1.72
CA GLU A 34 15.82 4.88 2.94
C GLU A 34 15.07 4.34 4.17
N GLY A 35 15.74 3.46 4.93
CA GLY A 35 15.14 2.73 6.03
C GLY A 35 14.14 1.63 5.63
N GLY A 36 13.96 1.33 4.33
CA GLY A 36 13.04 0.31 3.81
C GLY A 36 11.57 0.72 3.83
N LEU A 37 10.79 0.13 2.92
CA LEU A 37 9.34 0.30 2.85
C LEU A 37 8.65 -0.58 3.89
N SER A 38 7.80 -0.01 4.73
CA SER A 38 7.08 -0.74 5.79
C SER A 38 5.57 -0.60 5.69
N ILE A 39 5.08 0.50 5.11
CA ILE A 39 3.65 0.78 5.02
C ILE A 39 3.33 1.52 3.72
N LEU A 40 2.25 1.10 3.05
CA LEU A 40 1.52 1.88 2.05
C LEU A 40 0.09 2.02 2.51
N GLN A 41 -0.42 3.24 2.54
CA GLN A 41 -1.75 3.53 3.02
C GLN A 41 -2.48 4.48 2.07
N TYR A 42 -3.71 4.13 1.74
CA TYR A 42 -4.60 4.96 0.95
C TYR A 42 -6.04 4.74 1.41
N ALA A 43 -6.65 5.77 1.96
CA ALA A 43 -7.96 5.72 2.59
C ALA A 43 -8.02 4.63 3.69
N ASP A 44 -8.87 3.62 3.52
CA ASP A 44 -9.06 2.47 4.39
C ASP A 44 -8.19 1.25 4.00
N ASP A 45 -7.55 1.30 2.83
CA ASP A 45 -6.65 0.23 2.38
C ASP A 45 -5.22 0.46 2.88
N THR A 46 -4.68 -0.52 3.60
CA THR A 46 -3.31 -0.47 4.14
C THR A 46 -2.57 -1.75 3.79
N ILE A 47 -1.37 -1.60 3.22
CA ILE A 47 -0.42 -2.71 3.04
C ILE A 47 0.75 -2.50 3.99
N LEU A 48 1.06 -3.52 4.79
CA LEU A 48 2.22 -3.56 5.64
C LEU A 48 3.27 -4.47 5.02
N PHE A 49 4.50 -4.00 4.99
CA PHE A 49 5.65 -4.76 4.49
C PHE A 49 6.60 -5.04 5.65
N MET A 50 7.11 -6.26 5.70
CA MET A 50 8.04 -6.68 6.73
C MET A 50 9.04 -7.70 6.18
N GLU A 51 10.23 -7.69 6.73
CA GLU A 51 11.23 -8.72 6.46
C GLU A 51 10.82 -10.06 7.08
N HIS A 52 11.45 -11.13 6.63
CA HIS A 52 11.24 -12.46 7.20
C HIS A 52 11.89 -12.57 8.58
N ASP A 53 11.11 -12.31 9.62
CA ASP A 53 11.49 -12.40 11.01
C ASP A 53 10.23 -12.57 11.88
N LEU A 54 10.13 -13.70 12.60
CA LEU A 54 8.97 -14.03 13.41
C LEU A 54 8.85 -13.16 14.67
N GLU A 55 9.97 -12.69 15.22
CA GLU A 55 9.96 -11.78 16.38
C GLU A 55 9.42 -10.41 15.96
N LYS A 56 9.95 -9.88 14.85
CA LYS A 56 9.46 -8.61 14.28
C LYS A 56 7.98 -8.69 13.85
N ALA A 57 7.53 -9.89 13.40
CA ALA A 57 6.11 -10.12 13.11
C ALA A 57 5.24 -10.03 14.38
N ARG A 58 5.69 -10.59 15.50
CA ARG A 58 4.99 -10.44 16.78
C ARG A 58 4.96 -9.00 17.25
N ASN A 59 6.08 -8.28 17.11
CA ASN A 59 6.15 -6.86 17.41
C ASN A 59 5.16 -6.04 16.57
N MET A 60 5.10 -6.30 15.25
CA MET A 60 4.12 -5.68 14.37
C MET A 60 2.69 -5.96 14.84
N LYS A 61 2.37 -7.20 15.21
CA LYS A 61 1.03 -7.54 15.75
C LYS A 61 0.71 -6.76 17.03
N LEU A 62 1.67 -6.62 17.94
CA LEU A 62 1.49 -5.83 19.18
C LEU A 62 1.26 -4.34 18.86
N LEU A 63 1.99 -3.78 17.90
CA LEU A 63 1.80 -2.39 17.45
C LEU A 63 0.41 -2.17 16.86
N LEU A 64 -0.10 -3.13 16.07
CA LEU A 64 -1.45 -3.06 15.52
C LEU A 64 -2.52 -3.14 16.61
N LEU A 65 -2.33 -3.96 17.64
CA LEU A 65 -3.23 -4.04 18.80
C LEU A 65 -3.19 -2.76 19.63
N ALA A 66 -2.01 -2.18 19.85
CA ALA A 66 -1.88 -0.89 20.53
C ALA A 66 -2.58 0.23 19.74
N PHE A 67 -2.40 0.25 18.42
CA PHE A 67 -3.12 1.18 17.55
C PHE A 67 -4.64 1.04 17.67
N GLU A 68 -5.19 -0.19 17.71
CA GLU A 68 -6.63 -0.41 17.91
C GLU A 68 -7.10 0.17 19.25
N GLN A 69 -6.31 -0.04 20.31
CA GLN A 69 -6.65 0.43 21.66
C GLN A 69 -6.64 1.96 21.75
N ASP A 70 -5.62 2.61 21.16
CA ASP A 70 -5.43 4.04 21.24
C ASP A 70 -6.35 4.83 20.30
N SER A 71 -6.62 4.28 19.10
CA SER A 71 -7.46 4.94 18.09
C SER A 71 -8.95 4.66 18.26
N GLY A 72 -9.32 3.58 18.96
CA GLY A 72 -10.69 3.06 19.02
C GLY A 72 -11.17 2.39 17.73
N LEU A 73 -10.33 2.32 16.68
CA LEU A 73 -10.60 1.59 15.45
C LEU A 73 -10.25 0.11 15.62
N LYS A 74 -10.93 -0.76 14.86
CA LYS A 74 -10.61 -2.18 14.82
C LYS A 74 -10.10 -2.59 13.46
N ILE A 75 -9.00 -3.33 13.45
CA ILE A 75 -8.45 -3.95 12.25
C ILE A 75 -9.24 -5.22 11.96
N ASN A 76 -9.77 -5.34 10.77
CA ASN A 76 -10.51 -6.53 10.37
C ASN A 76 -9.56 -7.60 9.84
N PHE A 77 -8.93 -8.37 10.73
CA PHE A 77 -8.02 -9.45 10.37
C PHE A 77 -8.69 -10.56 9.53
N HIS A 78 -10.02 -10.74 9.62
CA HIS A 78 -10.75 -11.71 8.79
C HIS A 78 -10.88 -11.28 7.32
N LYS A 79 -10.81 -9.97 7.06
CA LYS A 79 -10.76 -9.41 5.70
C LYS A 79 -9.37 -9.06 5.23
N SER A 80 -8.38 -9.23 6.10
CA SER A 80 -6.98 -9.01 5.79
C SER A 80 -6.35 -10.30 5.27
N GLU A 81 -5.42 -10.15 4.36
CA GLU A 81 -4.70 -11.26 3.74
C GLU A 81 -3.20 -11.14 4.00
N LEU A 82 -2.56 -12.27 4.19
CA LEU A 82 -1.12 -12.39 4.37
C LEU A 82 -0.49 -12.92 3.08
N PHE A 83 0.50 -12.20 2.56
CA PHE A 83 1.24 -12.59 1.37
C PHE A 83 2.68 -12.91 1.73
N CYS A 84 3.05 -14.18 1.67
CA CYS A 84 4.41 -14.63 1.91
C CYS A 84 5.15 -14.87 0.59
N PHE A 85 6.45 -14.56 0.56
CA PHE A 85 7.32 -14.87 -0.57
C PHE A 85 8.76 -15.15 -0.10
N GLY A 86 9.55 -15.80 -0.95
CA GLY A 86 10.91 -16.20 -0.59
C GLY A 86 10.93 -17.19 0.56
N GLU A 87 11.82 -16.97 1.52
CA GLU A 87 11.99 -17.85 2.69
C GLU A 87 10.78 -17.82 3.64
N ALA A 88 10.02 -16.73 3.67
CA ALA A 88 8.82 -16.61 4.48
C ALA A 88 7.73 -17.65 4.16
N LEU A 89 7.79 -18.28 2.99
CA LEU A 89 6.89 -19.37 2.61
C LEU A 89 7.03 -20.60 3.53
N ASN A 90 8.20 -20.83 4.09
CA ASN A 90 8.44 -21.97 4.97
C ASN A 90 7.75 -21.79 6.33
N ASP A 91 7.53 -20.55 6.74
CA ASP A 91 6.95 -20.19 8.03
C ASP A 91 5.55 -19.57 7.92
N HIS A 92 4.89 -19.70 6.75
CA HIS A 92 3.61 -19.04 6.48
C HIS A 92 2.52 -19.37 7.51
N GLU A 93 2.47 -20.63 8.02
CA GLU A 93 1.52 -21.02 9.07
C GLU A 93 1.78 -20.27 10.39
N GLN A 94 3.04 -20.00 10.72
CA GLN A 94 3.39 -19.25 11.93
C GLN A 94 2.94 -17.80 11.81
N TYR A 95 3.14 -17.19 10.64
CA TYR A 95 2.63 -15.84 10.37
C TYR A 95 1.11 -15.77 10.41
N MET A 96 0.41 -16.76 9.83
CA MET A 96 -1.06 -16.85 9.93
C MET A 96 -1.53 -16.90 11.38
N ARG A 97 -0.87 -17.67 12.23
CA ARG A 97 -1.20 -17.75 13.67
C ARG A 97 -0.95 -16.42 14.39
N ILE A 98 0.14 -15.71 14.07
CA ILE A 98 0.46 -14.41 14.67
C ILE A 98 -0.59 -13.37 14.29
N PHE A 99 -0.92 -13.23 13.00
CA PHE A 99 -1.82 -12.18 12.53
C PHE A 99 -3.30 -12.55 12.62
N GLY A 100 -3.63 -13.83 12.57
CA GLY A 100 -5.02 -14.30 12.57
C GLY A 100 -5.75 -13.99 11.26
N CYS A 101 -5.03 -13.95 10.13
CA CYS A 101 -5.56 -13.74 8.79
C CYS A 101 -5.23 -14.90 7.86
N LEU A 102 -5.94 -14.99 6.73
CA LEU A 102 -5.71 -16.02 5.72
C LEU A 102 -4.55 -15.62 4.79
N THR A 103 -3.96 -16.61 4.13
CA THR A 103 -2.98 -16.35 3.07
C THR A 103 -3.69 -15.96 1.78
N GLY A 104 -3.18 -14.92 1.13
CA GLY A 104 -3.56 -14.52 -0.21
C GLY A 104 -2.54 -14.97 -1.25
N ASP A 105 -2.97 -14.99 -2.50
CA ASP A 105 -2.14 -15.33 -3.65
C ASP A 105 -1.71 -14.09 -4.44
N PHE A 106 -0.48 -14.09 -4.94
CA PHE A 106 -0.01 -13.04 -5.84
C PHE A 106 -0.64 -13.15 -7.24
N PRO A 107 -0.93 -12.03 -7.90
CA PRO A 107 -0.61 -10.64 -7.54
C PRO A 107 -1.59 -10.02 -6.54
N ILE A 108 -1.09 -9.15 -5.67
CA ILE A 108 -1.93 -8.31 -4.81
C ILE A 108 -2.57 -7.21 -5.68
N ASN A 109 -3.87 -7.04 -5.62
CA ASN A 109 -4.54 -5.94 -6.29
C ASN A 109 -4.65 -4.73 -5.34
N TYR A 110 -3.82 -3.71 -5.56
CA TYR A 110 -3.83 -2.49 -4.77
C TYR A 110 -4.19 -1.28 -5.64
N LEU A 111 -5.31 -0.66 -5.36
CA LEU A 111 -5.85 0.48 -6.14
C LEU A 111 -5.98 0.21 -7.64
N GLY A 112 -6.29 -1.03 -7.99
CA GLY A 112 -6.41 -1.48 -9.39
C GLY A 112 -5.06 -1.77 -10.07
N ILE A 113 -3.96 -1.74 -9.32
CA ILE A 113 -2.61 -2.08 -9.80
C ILE A 113 -2.21 -3.43 -9.21
N PRO A 114 -1.84 -4.42 -10.04
CA PRO A 114 -1.32 -5.70 -9.56
C PRO A 114 0.12 -5.52 -9.05
N ILE A 115 0.33 -5.79 -7.77
CA ILE A 115 1.66 -5.81 -7.13
C ILE A 115 2.13 -7.26 -7.07
N HIS A 116 3.38 -7.50 -7.49
CA HIS A 116 4.00 -8.81 -7.44
C HIS A 116 5.48 -8.69 -7.07
N TYR A 117 6.01 -9.63 -6.28
CA TYR A 117 7.42 -9.66 -5.90
C TYR A 117 8.37 -10.07 -7.06
N ARG A 118 7.83 -10.65 -8.14
CA ARG A 118 8.55 -10.93 -9.39
C ARG A 118 8.09 -10.00 -10.49
N LYS A 119 8.91 -9.89 -11.55
CA LYS A 119 8.53 -9.14 -12.75
C LYS A 119 7.19 -9.63 -13.29
N LEU A 120 6.22 -8.72 -13.40
CA LEU A 120 4.89 -9.02 -13.92
C LEU A 120 4.97 -9.61 -15.36
N ARG A 121 4.18 -10.61 -15.63
CA ARG A 121 4.00 -11.14 -16.99
C ARG A 121 3.39 -10.06 -17.89
N ASN A 122 3.66 -10.12 -19.19
CA ASN A 122 3.17 -9.13 -20.17
C ASN A 122 1.65 -8.95 -20.14
N SER A 123 0.87 -10.02 -19.85
CA SER A 123 -0.59 -9.94 -19.70
C SER A 123 -1.04 -9.02 -18.54
N ASN A 124 -0.30 -9.03 -17.44
CA ASN A 124 -0.62 -8.18 -16.27
C ASN A 124 -0.12 -6.73 -16.47
N ARG A 125 1.00 -6.55 -17.22
CA ARG A 125 1.49 -5.22 -17.60
C ARG A 125 0.49 -4.50 -18.50
N ARG A 126 -0.09 -5.19 -19.48
CA ARG A 126 -1.12 -4.63 -20.37
C ARG A 126 -2.32 -4.06 -19.60
N LYS A 127 -2.80 -4.76 -18.57
CA LYS A 127 -3.89 -4.28 -17.71
C LYS A 127 -3.52 -2.99 -16.98
N VAL A 128 -2.26 -2.85 -16.53
CA VAL A 128 -1.76 -1.62 -15.88
C VAL A 128 -1.68 -0.48 -16.89
N GLU A 129 -1.13 -0.74 -18.08
CA GLU A 129 -1.03 0.23 -19.17
C GLU A 129 -2.42 0.74 -19.58
N GLU A 130 -3.36 -0.16 -19.83
CA GLU A 130 -4.76 0.17 -20.16
C GLU A 130 -5.44 1.00 -19.06
N HIS A 131 -5.17 0.68 -17.79
CA HIS A 131 -5.74 1.42 -16.66
C HIS A 131 -5.15 2.85 -16.56
N ILE A 132 -3.83 2.98 -16.75
CA ILE A 132 -3.14 4.29 -16.77
C ILE A 132 -3.62 5.12 -17.97
N GLU A 133 -3.68 4.54 -19.16
CA GLU A 133 -4.16 5.22 -20.36
C GLU A 133 -5.60 5.71 -20.19
N LYS A 134 -6.48 4.88 -19.63
CA LYS A 134 -7.87 5.26 -19.35
C LYS A 134 -7.98 6.42 -18.35
N ARG A 135 -7.15 6.45 -17.32
CA ARG A 135 -7.09 7.57 -16.37
C ARG A 135 -6.52 8.83 -17.00
N LEU A 136 -5.45 8.71 -17.77
CA LEU A 136 -4.83 9.85 -18.48
C LEU A 136 -5.77 10.44 -19.54
N SER A 137 -6.48 9.60 -20.30
CA SER A 137 -7.45 10.08 -21.30
C SER A 137 -8.64 10.80 -20.65
N SER A 138 -9.13 10.27 -19.52
CA SER A 138 -10.17 10.93 -18.73
C SER A 138 -9.70 12.27 -18.14
N TRP A 139 -8.45 12.35 -17.70
CA TRP A 139 -7.86 13.59 -17.18
C TRP A 139 -7.63 14.63 -18.30
N LYS A 140 -7.08 14.21 -19.45
CA LYS A 140 -6.92 15.08 -20.64
C LYS A 140 -8.26 15.64 -21.12
N GLY A 141 -9.31 14.81 -21.17
CA GLY A 141 -10.65 15.24 -21.58
C GLY A 141 -11.26 16.30 -20.66
N LYS A 142 -10.98 16.24 -19.34
CA LYS A 142 -11.48 17.23 -18.38
C LYS A 142 -10.71 18.55 -18.38
N HIS A 143 -9.41 18.53 -18.67
CA HIS A 143 -8.58 19.75 -18.63
C HIS A 143 -8.44 20.46 -19.97
N LEU A 144 -8.59 19.77 -21.09
CA LEU A 144 -8.56 20.39 -22.42
C LEU A 144 -9.88 21.04 -22.81
N SER A 145 -11.02 20.70 -22.18
CA SER A 145 -12.32 21.38 -22.41
C SER A 145 -12.40 22.74 -21.72
N ILE A 146 -11.47 23.10 -20.84
CA ILE A 146 -11.42 24.41 -20.15
C ILE A 146 -10.44 25.38 -20.86
N GLY A 147 -9.54 24.88 -21.73
CA GLY A 147 -8.52 25.66 -22.41
C GLY A 147 -8.78 25.91 -23.92
N GLY A 148 -9.91 25.47 -24.45
CA GLY A 148 -10.22 25.48 -25.88
C GLY A 148 -11.02 26.67 -26.39
N SER A 149 -10.88 27.85 -25.78
CA SER A 149 -11.42 29.10 -26.31
C SER A 149 -10.40 30.22 -26.19
N LEU A 150 -9.32 30.13 -26.95
CA LEU A 150 -8.47 31.27 -27.28
C LEU A 150 -8.56 31.44 -28.78
N ASP A 151 -9.24 32.52 -29.14
CA ASP A 151 -9.46 33.01 -30.47
C ASP A 151 -8.21 32.99 -31.36
N THR A 152 -8.30 32.27 -32.47
CA THR A 152 -7.46 32.43 -33.65
C THR A 152 -8.09 33.45 -34.61
N ASP A 153 -8.21 34.70 -34.14
CA ASP A 153 -8.51 35.81 -35.03
C ASP A 153 -7.69 37.02 -34.62
N GLN A 154 -6.43 37.06 -35.06
CA GLN A 154 -5.68 38.32 -35.31
C GLN A 154 -4.25 37.99 -35.80
N PHE A 155 -4.13 37.61 -37.06
CA PHE A 155 -2.97 37.93 -37.88
C PHE A 155 -3.37 37.78 -39.38
N SER A 156 -4.05 38.80 -39.89
CA SER A 156 -4.16 39.09 -41.33
C SER A 156 -4.10 40.59 -41.47
N ALA A 157 -2.94 41.10 -41.63
CA ALA A 157 -2.66 42.34 -42.36
C ALA A 157 -1.13 42.43 -42.56
#